data_424e14223ce676a520b7bd26a11c53b0
#
_entry.id   424e14223ce676a520b7bd26a11c53b0
#
_cell.length_a   1.000
_cell.length_b   1.000
_cell.length_c   1.000
_cell.angle_alpha   90.00
_cell.angle_beta   90.00
_cell.angle_gamma   90.00
#
_symmetry.space_group_name_H-M   'P 1'
#
loop_
_entity.id
_entity.type
_entity.pdbx_description
1 polymer ?
#
loop_
_entity_poly.entity_id
_entity_poly.type
_entity_poly.pdbx_seq_one_letter_code
_entity_poly.pdbx_strand_id
1 'polypeptide(L)'
;MKSKLLLACTILFFCSSFLCGQNQSSKVANSVETNNGCIRHPWQGKRVGYLGDSITDPNCYGDKIKKYWDFLQEWLGITPYVYGISGRQWNDVPRQAEQLKKEHGGEVDAIVILMGTNDFNDGVPIGEWFTETEEQVMAARGQTQKLETRKKRTPIMDGSTYKGRINIGINRLKQLFPDKQIVLLTPLHRSLANFGETNVQ
;
A
#
# COMPACT_ATOMS: atom_id res chain seq x y z
N MET A 1 55.47 24.52 -10.77
CA MET A 1 56.39 23.68 -9.99
C MET A 1 55.57 22.54 -9.45
N LYS A 2 55.65 21.41 -10.10
CA LYS A 2 56.29 20.14 -9.69
C LYS A 2 55.69 19.57 -8.42
N SER A 3 54.87 18.52 -8.53
CA SER A 3 55.29 17.11 -8.44
C SER A 3 55.00 16.60 -7.03
N LYS A 4 54.41 15.42 -6.73
CA LYS A 4 54.50 14.00 -7.15
C LYS A 4 53.35 13.26 -6.49
N LEU A 5 52.54 12.51 -7.11
CA LEU A 5 52.54 11.08 -7.40
C LEU A 5 53.20 10.20 -6.30
N LEU A 6 52.39 9.43 -5.58
CA LEU A 6 52.81 8.13 -5.06
C LEU A 6 51.67 7.12 -5.12
N LEU A 7 51.91 6.15 -5.97
CA LEU A 7 51.19 4.92 -6.25
C LEU A 7 51.59 3.88 -5.19
N ALA A 8 50.68 3.20 -4.55
CA ALA A 8 50.97 1.96 -3.86
C ALA A 8 49.92 0.90 -4.23
N CYS A 9 50.39 0.05 -5.11
CA CYS A 9 49.79 -1.20 -5.52
C CYS A 9 50.01 -2.24 -4.41
N THR A 10 48.99 -2.93 -3.97
CA THR A 10 49.18 -4.25 -3.35
C THR A 10 48.15 -5.22 -3.86
N ILE A 11 48.66 -6.13 -4.64
CA ILE A 11 48.03 -7.34 -5.18
C ILE A 11 48.20 -8.44 -4.12
N LEU A 12 47.17 -9.28 -3.94
CA LEU A 12 47.29 -10.71 -3.59
C LEU A 12 45.90 -11.31 -3.50
N PHE A 13 45.58 -12.12 -4.40
CA PHE A 13 45.63 -13.59 -4.63
C PHE A 13 44.40 -14.32 -4.18
N PHE A 14 43.69 -14.84 -5.21
CA PHE A 14 43.14 -16.17 -5.39
C PHE A 14 42.49 -16.90 -4.21
N CYS A 15 41.21 -17.19 -4.34
CA CYS A 15 40.78 -18.59 -4.31
C CYS A 15 39.50 -18.78 -5.12
N SER A 16 39.63 -19.52 -6.17
CA SER A 16 38.58 -20.10 -6.99
C SER A 16 37.93 -21.25 -6.23
N SER A 17 36.64 -21.23 -6.10
CA SER A 17 35.84 -22.46 -5.91
C SER A 17 34.52 -22.34 -6.65
N PHE A 18 34.39 -23.25 -7.56
CA PHE A 18 33.24 -23.66 -8.35
C PHE A 18 32.02 -23.98 -7.49
N LEU A 19 30.87 -23.75 -8.03
CA LEU A 19 29.70 -24.63 -8.10
C LEU A 19 28.38 -24.03 -7.68
N CYS A 20 27.50 -24.25 -8.60
CA CYS A 20 26.09 -24.58 -8.45
C CYS A 20 25.12 -23.42 -8.41
N GLY A 21 24.51 -23.26 -9.56
CA GLY A 21 23.28 -22.49 -9.72
C GLY A 21 22.21 -23.00 -8.78
N GLN A 22 21.70 -22.10 -7.97
CA GLN A 22 20.39 -22.26 -7.36
C GLN A 22 19.54 -21.04 -7.68
N ASN A 23 18.46 -21.30 -8.37
CA ASN A 23 17.32 -20.44 -8.54
C ASN A 23 16.92 -19.85 -7.16
N GLN A 24 17.29 -18.63 -6.88
CA GLN A 24 16.68 -17.90 -5.78
C GLN A 24 15.36 -17.28 -6.29
N SER A 25 14.32 -18.11 -6.24
CA SER A 25 12.97 -17.59 -6.05
C SER A 25 13.00 -16.70 -4.80
N SER A 26 12.80 -15.40 -4.97
CA SER A 26 12.66 -14.46 -3.88
C SER A 26 11.40 -14.81 -3.08
N LYS A 27 11.51 -15.74 -2.17
CA LYS A 27 10.60 -15.87 -1.04
C LYS A 27 10.81 -14.62 -0.19
N VAL A 28 9.86 -13.71 -0.20
CA VAL A 28 9.65 -12.78 0.90
C VAL A 28 9.34 -13.65 2.11
N ALA A 29 10.39 -14.11 2.79
CA ALA A 29 10.27 -14.75 4.07
C ALA A 29 9.94 -13.64 5.07
N ASN A 30 8.67 -13.56 5.49
CA ASN A 30 8.35 -12.95 6.75
C ASN A 30 9.12 -13.74 7.81
N SER A 31 10.30 -13.24 8.20
CA SER A 31 11.06 -13.78 9.31
C SER A 31 10.30 -13.44 10.59
N VAL A 32 9.52 -14.42 11.05
CA VAL A 32 8.96 -14.40 12.39
C VAL A 32 10.12 -14.72 13.33
N GLU A 33 10.73 -13.69 13.92
CA GLU A 33 11.72 -13.89 14.96
C GLU A 33 11.03 -14.34 16.26
N THR A 34 11.33 -15.55 16.68
CA THR A 34 10.87 -16.09 17.95
C THR A 34 11.94 -15.86 19.02
N ASN A 35 11.76 -14.88 19.88
CA ASN A 35 12.47 -14.79 21.14
C ASN A 35 11.53 -15.29 22.26
N ASN A 36 11.91 -16.34 22.95
CA ASN A 36 11.21 -16.93 24.09
C ASN A 36 9.77 -17.42 23.82
N GLY A 37 9.52 -18.00 22.63
CA GLY A 37 8.21 -18.58 22.30
C GLY A 37 7.10 -17.56 21.95
N CYS A 38 7.36 -16.26 22.00
CA CYS A 38 6.42 -15.25 21.53
C CYS A 38 6.71 -14.87 20.09
N ILE A 39 5.74 -15.08 19.21
CA ILE A 39 5.76 -14.61 17.82
C ILE A 39 5.61 -13.08 17.86
N ARG A 40 6.67 -12.35 17.45
CA ARG A 40 6.59 -10.91 17.29
C ARG A 40 5.95 -10.57 15.94
N HIS A 41 4.79 -9.93 15.99
CA HIS A 41 4.18 -9.43 14.76
C HIS A 41 4.98 -8.21 14.23
N PRO A 42 5.21 -8.07 12.89
CA PRO A 42 5.96 -6.95 12.31
C PRO A 42 5.40 -5.56 12.64
N TRP A 43 4.14 -5.50 13.00
CA TRP A 43 3.45 -4.25 13.36
C TRP A 43 3.46 -3.94 14.86
N GLN A 44 4.09 -4.76 15.68
CA GLN A 44 4.13 -4.51 17.13
C GLN A 44 4.77 -3.14 17.42
N GLY A 45 4.04 -2.29 18.15
CA GLY A 45 4.47 -0.95 18.52
C GLY A 45 4.53 0.06 17.37
N LYS A 46 3.98 -0.25 16.19
CA LYS A 46 3.98 0.64 15.03
C LYS A 46 2.91 1.73 15.14
N ARG A 47 3.14 2.84 14.45
CA ARG A 47 2.20 3.95 14.29
C ARG A 47 1.46 3.77 12.98
N VAL A 48 0.15 3.61 13.05
CA VAL A 48 -0.66 3.25 11.89
C VAL A 48 -1.77 4.26 11.66
N GLY A 49 -1.79 4.84 10.45
CA GLY A 49 -2.89 5.69 10.00
C GLY A 49 -4.08 4.85 9.53
N TYR A 50 -5.28 5.18 9.98
CA TYR A 50 -6.51 4.51 9.60
C TYR A 50 -7.43 5.49 8.89
N LEU A 51 -7.64 5.25 7.60
CA LEU A 51 -8.53 6.04 6.75
C LEU A 51 -9.80 5.23 6.46
N GLY A 52 -10.95 5.89 6.39
CA GLY A 52 -12.17 5.15 6.14
C GLY A 52 -13.45 5.96 6.36
N ASP A 53 -14.52 5.20 6.44
CA ASP A 53 -15.89 5.69 6.67
C ASP A 53 -16.35 5.44 8.13
N SER A 54 -17.66 5.25 8.33
CA SER A 54 -18.28 5.01 9.66
C SER A 54 -17.72 3.79 10.39
N ILE A 55 -17.22 2.78 9.67
CA ILE A 55 -16.63 1.58 10.27
C ILE A 55 -15.32 1.93 10.97
N THR A 56 -14.58 2.89 10.43
CA THR A 56 -13.30 3.38 10.95
C THR A 56 -13.48 4.56 11.91
N ASP A 57 -14.53 5.36 11.75
CA ASP A 57 -14.79 6.60 12.52
C ASP A 57 -14.88 6.31 14.03
N PRO A 58 -14.01 6.91 14.88
CA PRO A 58 -14.05 6.73 16.31
C PRO A 58 -15.33 7.25 16.95
N ASN A 59 -15.99 8.23 16.34
CA ASN A 59 -17.20 8.85 16.87
C ASN A 59 -18.50 8.15 16.44
N CYS A 60 -18.43 7.25 15.47
CA CYS A 60 -19.59 6.52 14.97
C CYS A 60 -19.96 5.41 15.96
N TYR A 61 -21.23 5.37 16.40
CA TYR A 61 -21.81 4.45 17.38
C TYR A 61 -21.31 4.62 18.84
N GLY A 62 -20.57 5.70 19.13
CA GLY A 62 -20.08 6.05 20.46
C GLY A 62 -19.07 5.07 21.05
N ASP A 63 -18.67 5.31 22.29
CA ASP A 63 -17.60 4.57 23.00
C ASP A 63 -17.93 3.10 23.33
N LYS A 64 -19.15 2.67 23.05
CA LYS A 64 -19.63 1.32 23.42
C LYS A 64 -19.18 0.22 22.48
N ILE A 65 -18.71 0.59 21.26
CA ILE A 65 -18.34 -0.37 20.22
C ILE A 65 -16.85 -0.23 19.93
N LYS A 66 -16.09 -1.24 20.30
CA LYS A 66 -14.69 -1.35 19.88
C LYS A 66 -14.59 -1.49 18.37
N LYS A 67 -13.73 -0.69 17.76
CA LYS A 67 -13.40 -0.74 16.35
C LYS A 67 -12.27 -1.74 16.08
N TYR A 68 -12.10 -2.14 14.85
CA TYR A 68 -11.04 -3.10 14.48
C TYR A 68 -9.63 -2.60 14.82
N TRP A 69 -9.38 -1.30 14.77
CA TRP A 69 -8.10 -0.70 15.13
C TRP A 69 -7.88 -0.66 16.66
N ASP A 70 -8.93 -0.64 17.49
CA ASP A 70 -8.82 -0.80 18.97
C ASP A 70 -8.28 -2.19 19.33
N PHE A 71 -8.77 -3.24 18.64
CA PHE A 71 -8.26 -4.59 18.86
C PHE A 71 -6.80 -4.71 18.44
N LEU A 72 -6.40 -4.08 17.33
CA LEU A 72 -5.02 -4.08 16.90
C LEU A 72 -4.10 -3.31 17.86
N GLN A 73 -4.61 -2.23 18.46
CA GLN A 73 -3.92 -1.51 19.54
C GLN A 73 -3.72 -2.42 20.76
N GLU A 74 -4.75 -3.11 21.21
CA GLU A 74 -4.66 -4.01 22.36
C GLU A 74 -3.71 -5.19 22.12
N TRP A 75 -3.77 -5.82 20.96
CA TRP A 75 -3.01 -7.03 20.67
C TRP A 75 -1.57 -6.77 20.27
N LEU A 76 -1.31 -5.68 19.58
CA LEU A 76 -0.01 -5.38 18.99
C LEU A 76 0.65 -4.13 19.55
N GLY A 77 -0.02 -3.39 20.46
CA GLY A 77 0.50 -2.13 20.97
C GLY A 77 0.67 -1.07 19.91
N ILE A 78 -0.13 -1.11 18.84
CA ILE A 78 -0.11 -0.10 17.77
C ILE A 78 -0.55 1.25 18.33
N THR A 79 0.06 2.34 17.84
CA THR A 79 -0.47 3.69 18.05
C THR A 79 -1.34 4.05 16.86
N PRO A 80 -2.69 4.07 16.99
CA PRO A 80 -3.58 4.37 15.88
C PRO A 80 -3.74 5.88 15.68
N TYR A 81 -3.67 6.33 14.42
CA TYR A 81 -4.00 7.67 13.96
C TYR A 81 -5.24 7.56 13.07
N VAL A 82 -6.41 7.88 13.63
CA VAL A 82 -7.70 7.55 12.99
C VAL A 82 -8.33 8.77 12.35
N TYR A 83 -8.58 8.70 11.04
CA TYR A 83 -9.15 9.77 10.20
C TYR A 83 -10.44 9.35 9.50
N GLY A 84 -10.98 8.18 9.83
CA GLY A 84 -12.27 7.73 9.32
C GLY A 84 -13.39 8.68 9.73
N ILE A 85 -14.32 8.94 8.81
CA ILE A 85 -15.48 9.81 9.01
C ILE A 85 -16.72 9.14 8.46
N SER A 86 -17.76 9.09 9.26
CA SER A 86 -19.05 8.48 8.89
C SER A 86 -19.62 9.08 7.59
N GLY A 87 -20.15 8.24 6.71
CA GLY A 87 -20.77 8.64 5.45
C GLY A 87 -19.78 8.97 4.32
N ARG A 88 -18.47 8.89 4.55
CA ARG A 88 -17.48 9.21 3.51
C ARG A 88 -17.27 8.08 2.52
N GLN A 89 -16.85 8.46 1.33
CA GLN A 89 -16.60 7.63 0.15
C GLN A 89 -15.13 7.72 -0.26
N TRP A 90 -14.70 6.93 -1.25
CA TRP A 90 -13.31 6.92 -1.74
C TRP A 90 -12.80 8.29 -2.21
N ASN A 91 -13.67 9.18 -2.67
CA ASN A 91 -13.27 10.55 -3.03
C ASN A 91 -12.78 11.40 -1.85
N ASP A 92 -13.01 10.97 -0.60
CA ASP A 92 -12.53 11.65 0.61
C ASP A 92 -11.15 11.15 1.08
N VAL A 93 -10.68 10.01 0.58
CA VAL A 93 -9.38 9.43 0.95
C VAL A 93 -8.20 10.40 0.75
N PRO A 94 -8.10 11.17 -0.36
CA PRO A 94 -7.05 12.17 -0.52
C PRO A 94 -7.00 13.18 0.63
N ARG A 95 -8.15 13.71 1.04
CA ARG A 95 -8.26 14.69 2.14
C ARG A 95 -7.84 14.08 3.48
N GLN A 96 -8.29 12.87 3.80
CA GLN A 96 -7.90 12.15 5.02
C GLN A 96 -6.38 11.88 5.03
N ALA A 97 -5.81 11.51 3.89
CA ALA A 97 -4.37 11.29 3.74
C ALA A 97 -3.56 12.58 3.92
N GLU A 98 -4.04 13.71 3.40
CA GLU A 98 -3.42 15.02 3.58
C GLU A 98 -3.43 15.46 5.05
N GLN A 99 -4.54 15.23 5.74
CA GLN A 99 -4.65 15.52 7.16
C GLN A 99 -3.69 14.67 7.97
N LEU A 100 -3.64 13.35 7.73
CA LEU A 100 -2.67 12.45 8.35
C LEU A 100 -1.23 12.93 8.12
N LYS A 101 -0.90 13.34 6.89
CA LYS A 101 0.43 13.86 6.54
C LYS A 101 0.76 15.16 7.28
N LYS A 102 -0.20 16.05 7.37
CA LYS A 102 -0.06 17.34 8.05
C LYS A 102 0.21 17.16 9.55
N GLU A 103 -0.51 16.25 10.20
CA GLU A 103 -0.47 16.07 11.64
C GLU A 103 0.66 15.17 12.13
N HIS A 104 1.00 14.12 11.36
CA HIS A 104 1.97 13.09 11.78
C HIS A 104 3.17 12.93 10.83
N GLY A 105 3.15 13.56 9.67
CA GLY A 105 4.31 13.66 8.77
C GLY A 105 4.95 12.33 8.42
N GLY A 106 6.22 12.16 8.82
CA GLY A 106 7.01 10.95 8.62
C GLY A 106 6.88 9.90 9.70
N GLU A 107 6.14 10.19 10.78
CA GLU A 107 6.03 9.30 11.93
C GLU A 107 5.11 8.09 11.72
N VAL A 108 4.37 8.05 10.61
CA VAL A 108 3.51 6.93 10.24
C VAL A 108 4.36 5.79 9.68
N ASP A 109 4.12 4.58 10.16
CA ASP A 109 4.81 3.37 9.68
C ASP A 109 4.01 2.63 8.60
N ALA A 110 2.67 2.63 8.73
CA ALA A 110 1.75 2.01 7.77
C ALA A 110 0.42 2.77 7.71
N ILE A 111 -0.33 2.57 6.64
CA ILE A 111 -1.66 3.16 6.44
C ILE A 111 -2.63 2.05 6.06
N VAL A 112 -3.77 1.99 6.75
CA VAL A 112 -4.87 1.05 6.49
C VAL A 112 -6.07 1.82 5.99
N ILE A 113 -6.72 1.34 4.94
CA ILE A 113 -7.91 1.95 4.36
C ILE A 113 -9.03 0.93 4.33
N LEU A 114 -10.15 1.27 4.97
CA LEU A 114 -11.42 0.53 4.87
C LEU A 114 -12.49 1.50 4.39
N MET A 115 -12.81 1.44 3.12
CA MET A 115 -13.70 2.38 2.43
C MET A 115 -14.45 1.67 1.31
N GLY A 116 -15.62 2.18 0.95
CA GLY A 116 -16.36 1.70 -0.21
C GLY A 116 -17.82 1.41 0.06
N THR A 117 -18.20 1.21 1.31
CA THR A 117 -19.59 0.94 1.71
C THR A 117 -20.55 2.02 1.19
N ASN A 118 -20.19 3.29 1.34
CA ASN A 118 -21.05 4.40 0.93
C ASN A 118 -21.02 4.64 -0.58
N ASP A 119 -19.91 4.30 -1.26
CA ASP A 119 -19.87 4.33 -2.72
C ASP A 119 -20.88 3.35 -3.31
N PHE A 120 -20.97 2.13 -2.77
CA PHE A 120 -22.00 1.15 -3.21
C PHE A 120 -23.42 1.58 -2.86
N ASN A 121 -23.63 2.09 -1.66
CA ASN A 121 -24.96 2.56 -1.24
C ASN A 121 -25.51 3.67 -2.15
N ASP A 122 -24.64 4.55 -2.62
CA ASP A 122 -24.99 5.66 -3.50
C ASP A 122 -24.97 5.29 -4.99
N GLY A 123 -24.76 4.00 -5.29
CA GLY A 123 -24.79 3.49 -6.67
C GLY A 123 -23.69 4.06 -7.57
N VAL A 124 -22.52 4.35 -7.00
CA VAL A 124 -21.38 4.85 -7.78
C VAL A 124 -20.97 3.82 -8.83
N PRO A 125 -20.94 4.16 -10.14
CA PRO A 125 -20.55 3.23 -11.19
C PRO A 125 -19.17 2.62 -10.93
N ILE A 126 -18.99 1.32 -11.18
CA ILE A 126 -17.72 0.63 -10.92
C ILE A 126 -16.58 1.21 -11.74
N GLY A 127 -16.81 1.47 -13.05
CA GLY A 127 -15.78 1.97 -13.96
C GLY A 127 -14.69 0.94 -14.29
N GLU A 128 -13.59 1.42 -14.88
CA GLU A 128 -12.45 0.60 -15.25
C GLU A 128 -11.17 1.04 -14.52
N TRP A 129 -10.25 0.08 -14.26
CA TRP A 129 -9.01 0.36 -13.54
C TRP A 129 -8.01 1.15 -14.36
N PHE A 130 -7.88 0.82 -15.65
CA PHE A 130 -6.86 1.38 -16.54
C PHE A 130 -7.31 1.31 -18.00
N THR A 131 -6.73 2.17 -18.81
CA THR A 131 -6.71 2.01 -20.27
C THR A 131 -5.51 1.16 -20.66
N GLU A 132 -5.66 0.34 -21.71
CA GLU A 132 -4.56 -0.40 -22.32
C GLU A 132 -4.23 0.18 -23.69
N THR A 133 -2.95 0.43 -23.93
CA THR A 133 -2.38 0.81 -25.22
C THR A 133 -1.20 -0.09 -25.54
N GLU A 134 -0.87 -0.22 -26.81
CA GLU A 134 0.36 -0.92 -27.20
C GLU A 134 1.51 0.07 -27.31
N GLU A 135 2.68 -0.31 -26.83
CA GLU A 135 3.93 0.43 -27.00
C GLU A 135 5.05 -0.49 -27.46
N GLN A 136 5.95 0.07 -28.26
CA GLN A 136 7.16 -0.62 -28.69
C GLN A 136 8.27 -0.35 -27.66
N VAL A 137 8.83 -1.39 -27.08
CA VAL A 137 9.91 -1.29 -26.11
C VAL A 137 11.10 -2.13 -26.51
N MET A 138 12.30 -1.61 -26.24
CA MET A 138 13.52 -2.41 -26.40
C MET A 138 13.63 -3.39 -25.23
N ALA A 139 13.46 -4.67 -25.51
CA ALA A 139 13.65 -5.72 -24.54
C ALA A 139 15.08 -6.28 -24.66
N ALA A 140 15.84 -6.20 -23.58
CA ALA A 140 17.17 -6.79 -23.52
C ALA A 140 17.10 -8.18 -22.83
N ARG A 141 17.48 -9.22 -23.56
CA ARG A 141 17.72 -10.55 -23.00
C ARG A 141 19.19 -10.92 -23.25
N GLY A 142 20.01 -10.78 -22.22
CA GLY A 142 21.45 -10.93 -22.37
C GLY A 142 22.04 -9.82 -23.25
N GLN A 143 22.82 -10.19 -24.27
CA GLN A 143 23.42 -9.22 -25.21
C GLN A 143 22.52 -8.89 -26.41
N THR A 144 21.35 -9.52 -26.54
CA THR A 144 20.47 -9.31 -27.68
C THR A 144 19.39 -8.30 -27.31
N GLN A 145 19.35 -7.20 -28.08
CA GLN A 145 18.27 -6.22 -28.01
C GLN A 145 17.25 -6.51 -29.12
N LYS A 146 16.00 -6.62 -28.74
CA LYS A 146 14.89 -6.83 -29.67
C LYS A 146 13.75 -5.86 -29.35
N LEU A 147 13.14 -5.31 -30.40
CA LEU A 147 11.94 -4.51 -30.29
C LEU A 147 10.75 -5.47 -30.03
N GLU A 148 10.05 -5.27 -28.95
CA GLU A 148 8.86 -6.06 -28.57
C GLU A 148 7.67 -5.14 -28.34
N THR A 149 6.50 -5.59 -28.79
CA THR A 149 5.24 -4.91 -28.47
C THR A 149 4.78 -5.34 -27.09
N ARG A 150 4.50 -4.37 -26.22
CA ARG A 150 3.97 -4.61 -24.86
C ARG A 150 2.71 -3.80 -24.63
N LYS A 151 1.86 -4.34 -23.80
CA LYS A 151 0.69 -3.61 -23.30
C LYS A 151 1.13 -2.64 -22.22
N LYS A 152 0.80 -1.36 -22.41
CA LYS A 152 0.94 -0.30 -21.42
C LYS A 152 -0.41 -0.04 -20.75
N ARG A 153 -0.43 -0.10 -19.44
CA ARG A 153 -1.61 0.19 -18.62
C ARG A 153 -1.47 1.56 -17.96
N THR A 154 -2.43 2.43 -18.21
CA THR A 154 -2.49 3.76 -17.62
C THR A 154 -3.71 3.83 -16.70
N PRO A 155 -3.55 4.07 -15.38
CA PRO A 155 -4.67 4.17 -14.45
C PRO A 155 -5.66 5.26 -14.87
N ILE A 156 -6.94 4.95 -14.78
CA ILE A 156 -8.01 5.91 -15.05
C ILE A 156 -8.27 6.71 -13.76
N MET A 157 -8.09 8.03 -13.85
CA MET A 157 -8.29 8.96 -12.73
C MET A 157 -9.67 9.64 -12.86
N ASP A 158 -10.74 8.83 -12.82
CA ASP A 158 -12.10 9.31 -12.96
C ASP A 158 -12.83 9.31 -11.62
N GLY A 159 -13.03 10.51 -11.05
CA GLY A 159 -13.73 10.68 -9.76
C GLY A 159 -15.22 10.35 -9.80
N SER A 160 -15.81 10.12 -10.97
CA SER A 160 -17.22 9.70 -11.12
C SER A 160 -17.41 8.18 -10.95
N THR A 161 -16.33 7.41 -10.99
CA THR A 161 -16.37 5.94 -10.89
C THR A 161 -15.63 5.43 -9.65
N TYR A 162 -16.07 4.28 -9.12
CA TYR A 162 -15.50 3.66 -7.93
C TYR A 162 -13.99 3.34 -8.10
N LYS A 163 -13.64 2.63 -9.19
CA LYS A 163 -12.24 2.29 -9.49
C LYS A 163 -11.37 3.53 -9.74
N GLY A 164 -11.93 4.54 -10.41
CA GLY A 164 -11.24 5.80 -10.64
C GLY A 164 -10.96 6.59 -9.34
N ARG A 165 -11.93 6.62 -8.41
CA ARG A 165 -11.74 7.20 -7.07
C ARG A 165 -10.64 6.48 -6.29
N ILE A 166 -10.59 5.14 -6.36
CA ILE A 166 -9.51 4.35 -5.75
C ILE A 166 -8.16 4.73 -6.34
N ASN A 167 -8.06 4.80 -7.68
CA ASN A 167 -6.82 5.21 -8.34
C ASN A 167 -6.34 6.59 -7.89
N ILE A 168 -7.25 7.56 -7.79
CA ILE A 168 -6.96 8.91 -7.30
C ILE A 168 -6.45 8.84 -5.84
N GLY A 169 -7.16 8.14 -4.96
CA GLY A 169 -6.80 8.00 -3.56
C GLY A 169 -5.42 7.35 -3.37
N ILE A 170 -5.16 6.24 -4.05
CA ILE A 170 -3.89 5.52 -3.98
C ILE A 170 -2.75 6.35 -4.57
N ASN A 171 -2.98 7.03 -5.69
CA ASN A 171 -1.98 7.93 -6.27
C ASN A 171 -1.59 9.04 -5.29
N ARG A 172 -2.57 9.66 -4.64
CA ARG A 172 -2.31 10.70 -3.64
C ARG A 172 -1.54 10.16 -2.43
N LEU A 173 -1.93 8.99 -1.93
CA LEU A 173 -1.22 8.33 -0.84
C LEU A 173 0.24 8.03 -1.17
N LYS A 174 0.52 7.51 -2.37
CA LYS A 174 1.89 7.25 -2.82
C LYS A 174 2.73 8.52 -2.95
N GLN A 175 2.12 9.64 -3.32
CA GLN A 175 2.81 10.95 -3.34
C GLN A 175 3.15 11.44 -1.93
N LEU A 176 2.23 11.29 -0.97
CA LEU A 176 2.40 11.76 0.40
C LEU A 176 3.29 10.83 1.25
N PHE A 177 3.23 9.53 0.97
CA PHE A 177 3.86 8.47 1.75
C PHE A 177 4.54 7.42 0.84
N PRO A 178 5.57 7.81 0.05
CA PRO A 178 6.16 6.97 -0.99
C PRO A 178 6.76 5.66 -0.45
N ASP A 179 7.29 5.68 0.77
CA ASP A 179 8.01 4.56 1.38
C ASP A 179 7.19 3.83 2.45
N LYS A 180 5.90 4.14 2.59
CA LYS A 180 5.07 3.52 3.63
C LYS A 180 4.23 2.38 3.09
N GLN A 181 4.00 1.39 3.93
CA GLN A 181 3.09 0.30 3.61
C GLN A 181 1.65 0.82 3.56
N ILE A 182 0.96 0.57 2.46
CA ILE A 182 -0.47 0.88 2.30
C ILE A 182 -1.22 -0.44 2.22
N VAL A 183 -2.19 -0.64 3.10
CA VAL A 183 -3.04 -1.82 3.18
C VAL A 183 -4.46 -1.42 2.84
N LEU A 184 -5.02 -2.04 1.81
CA LEU A 184 -6.41 -1.88 1.42
C LEU A 184 -7.21 -3.05 1.96
N LEU A 185 -8.24 -2.75 2.73
CA LEU A 185 -9.22 -3.73 3.14
C LEU A 185 -10.39 -3.71 2.15
N THR A 186 -10.83 -4.88 1.75
CA THR A 186 -12.04 -5.00 0.94
C THR A 186 -13.27 -4.59 1.75
N PRO A 187 -14.31 -4.03 1.14
CA PRO A 187 -15.58 -3.80 1.81
C PRO A 187 -16.11 -5.08 2.46
N LEU A 188 -16.79 -4.92 3.59
CA LEU A 188 -17.38 -6.05 4.30
C LEU A 188 -18.47 -6.70 3.44
N HIS A 189 -18.43 -8.02 3.36
CA HIS A 189 -19.47 -8.78 2.68
C HIS A 189 -20.79 -8.64 3.44
N ARG A 190 -21.88 -8.38 2.72
CA ARG A 190 -23.24 -8.26 3.29
C ARG A 190 -24.07 -9.46 2.91
N SER A 191 -24.77 -10.03 3.88
CA SER A 191 -25.74 -11.10 3.65
C SER A 191 -27.09 -10.58 3.14
N LEU A 192 -27.42 -9.34 3.49
CA LEU A 192 -28.67 -8.68 3.09
C LEU A 192 -28.40 -7.19 2.87
N ALA A 193 -28.69 -6.68 1.68
CA ALA A 193 -28.64 -5.26 1.40
C ALA A 193 -30.03 -4.66 1.65
N ASN A 194 -30.11 -3.72 2.60
CA ASN A 194 -31.32 -2.91 2.79
C ASN A 194 -31.47 -1.81 1.73
N PHE A 195 -30.47 -1.63 0.89
CA PHE A 195 -30.39 -0.67 -0.21
C PHE A 195 -30.22 -1.43 -1.50
N GLY A 196 -30.83 -0.95 -2.57
CA GLY A 196 -30.59 -1.51 -3.90
C GLY A 196 -29.13 -1.41 -4.26
N GLU A 197 -28.39 -2.50 -4.18
CA GLU A 197 -27.01 -2.55 -4.66
C GLU A 197 -27.06 -2.55 -6.19
N THR A 198 -26.60 -1.47 -6.79
CA THR A 198 -26.53 -1.32 -8.24
C THR A 198 -25.28 -1.94 -8.83
N ASN A 199 -24.29 -2.27 -7.97
CA ASN A 199 -23.00 -2.84 -8.35
C ASN A 199 -22.79 -4.20 -7.70
N VAL A 200 -22.41 -5.18 -8.49
CA VAL A 200 -22.00 -6.50 -7.99
C VAL A 200 -20.68 -6.36 -7.25
N GLN A 201 -20.63 -6.82 -6.04
CA GLN A 201 -19.41 -6.89 -5.23
C GLN A 201 -18.48 -8.00 -5.70
#